data_c5e8bb125e718bbb9d91da4344532cfe
#
_entry.id   c5e8bb125e718bbb9d91da4344532cfe
#
_cell.length_a   1.000
_cell.length_b   1.000
_cell.length_c   1.000
_cell.angle_alpha   90.00
_cell.angle_beta   90.00
_cell.angle_gamma   90.00
#
_symmetry.space_group_name_H-M   'P 1'
#
loop_
_entity.id
_entity.type
_entity.pdbx_description
1 polymer ?
#
loop_
_entity_poly.entity_id
_entity_poly.type
_entity_poly.pdbx_seq_one_letter_code
_entity_poly.pdbx_strand_id
1 'polypeptide(L)'
;MLKTTVILDETSAYNTSTSLYRPETKKGDPRIWANNLKKYCEPNDILLMTYFNDKLYIVNLSKVDIVRTCDSSIITPLKELVVDSNAVAMGIANELTGLLRDIAQEWHPAEVLADTGIGRAIESILGIDMNSSKLPDYKGIELKSYRDKRPQIRATLFCQVPDWKNSHLKSAKEIVAKYGYLRENRKGELVRTYQNTLNCIAPNSHNLGMTLYPLDKILAIEEKKGKINKDNEMVFRKVADVALWQLPLLHARLLEKHHETFWIEVESKIEKGREYFRPTIVEHTKNPVVSQFDTLLDSGYITVDLLLSRPEGSGDTIAFKIKKNARPMLFPDNETIKLT
;
A
#
# COMPACT_ATOMS: atom_id res chain seq x y z
N MET A 1 -23.64 23.42 -1.14
CA MET A 1 -23.59 23.05 -2.56
C MET A 1 -22.17 23.14 -3.04
N LEU A 2 -21.67 22.10 -3.72
CA LEU A 2 -20.33 22.07 -4.31
C LEU A 2 -20.39 22.63 -5.74
N LYS A 3 -19.41 23.47 -6.10
CA LYS A 3 -19.18 23.83 -7.50
C LYS A 3 -18.83 22.56 -8.26
N THR A 4 -19.39 22.35 -9.44
CA THR A 4 -19.22 21.10 -10.19
C THR A 4 -18.96 21.41 -11.66
N THR A 5 -17.98 20.72 -12.25
CA THR A 5 -17.77 20.68 -13.70
C THR A 5 -18.07 19.28 -14.20
N VAL A 6 -18.96 19.17 -15.18
CA VAL A 6 -19.23 17.92 -15.90
C VAL A 6 -18.48 17.98 -17.22
N ILE A 7 -17.52 17.07 -17.41
CA ILE A 7 -16.75 16.90 -18.65
C ILE A 7 -17.52 15.91 -19.50
N LEU A 8 -18.03 16.40 -20.63
CA LEU A 8 -19.00 15.70 -21.48
C LEU A 8 -18.34 14.86 -22.55
N ASP A 9 -17.32 15.43 -23.16
CA ASP A 9 -16.52 14.86 -24.24
C ASP A 9 -15.10 15.46 -24.21
N GLU A 10 -14.29 15.17 -25.21
CA GLU A 10 -12.89 15.61 -25.29
C GLU A 10 -12.73 17.14 -25.28
N THR A 11 -13.74 17.90 -25.72
CA THR A 11 -13.64 19.35 -25.94
C THR A 11 -14.59 20.19 -25.12
N SER A 12 -15.61 19.57 -24.51
CA SER A 12 -16.70 20.32 -23.86
C SER A 12 -16.87 19.96 -22.37
N ALA A 13 -17.11 21.00 -21.57
CA ALA A 13 -17.45 20.87 -20.17
C ALA A 13 -18.57 21.84 -19.78
N TYR A 14 -19.34 21.47 -18.79
CA TYR A 14 -20.45 22.24 -18.27
C TYR A 14 -20.31 22.48 -16.78
N ASN A 15 -20.44 23.74 -16.35
CA ASN A 15 -20.42 24.10 -14.94
C ASN A 15 -21.80 24.03 -14.31
N THR A 16 -21.91 23.37 -13.18
CA THR A 16 -23.13 23.19 -12.43
C THR A 16 -22.85 23.18 -10.91
N SER A 17 -23.81 22.72 -10.13
CA SER A 17 -23.64 22.51 -8.69
C SER A 17 -24.12 21.13 -8.28
N THR A 18 -23.50 20.61 -7.23
CA THR A 18 -23.85 19.30 -6.65
C THR A 18 -24.20 19.46 -5.18
N SER A 19 -25.27 18.81 -4.74
CA SER A 19 -25.63 18.66 -3.35
C SER A 19 -25.24 17.29 -2.84
N LEU A 20 -24.58 17.27 -1.69
CA LEU A 20 -24.34 16.07 -0.89
C LEU A 20 -25.28 16.14 0.29
N TYR A 21 -26.14 15.16 0.48
CA TYR A 21 -27.07 15.13 1.60
C TYR A 21 -27.37 13.72 2.06
N ARG A 22 -27.76 13.62 3.32
CA ARG A 22 -28.27 12.39 3.90
C ARG A 22 -29.75 12.64 4.29
N PRO A 23 -30.70 12.01 3.61
CA PRO A 23 -32.10 12.21 3.95
C PRO A 23 -32.44 11.62 5.32
N GLU A 24 -33.30 12.28 6.08
CA GLU A 24 -33.77 11.83 7.39
C GLU A 24 -34.75 10.63 7.32
N THR A 25 -34.84 9.98 6.17
CA THR A 25 -35.71 8.82 5.97
C THR A 25 -35.00 7.52 6.34
N LYS A 26 -35.82 6.51 6.61
CA LYS A 26 -35.58 5.13 7.12
C LYS A 26 -34.21 4.49 7.04
N LYS A 27 -33.11 5.01 6.73
CA LYS A 27 -31.75 4.56 6.87
C LYS A 27 -30.71 5.59 6.42
N GLY A 28 -31.18 6.78 5.99
CA GLY A 28 -30.30 7.91 5.73
C GLY A 28 -29.15 7.65 4.77
N ASP A 29 -29.34 6.93 3.65
CA ASP A 29 -28.28 6.68 2.69
C ASP A 29 -27.72 8.00 2.14
N PRO A 30 -26.40 8.19 2.14
CA PRO A 30 -25.81 9.39 1.57
C PRO A 30 -26.13 9.47 0.07
N ARG A 31 -26.51 10.66 -0.40
CA ARG A 31 -26.89 10.90 -1.78
C ARG A 31 -26.11 12.05 -2.38
N ILE A 32 -25.76 11.88 -3.64
CA ILE A 32 -25.17 12.89 -4.51
C ILE A 32 -26.25 13.32 -5.52
N TRP A 33 -26.46 14.61 -5.66
CA TRP A 33 -27.38 15.19 -6.63
C TRP A 33 -26.67 16.28 -7.44
N ALA A 34 -26.23 15.96 -8.65
CA ALA A 34 -25.68 16.94 -9.57
C ALA A 34 -26.79 17.52 -10.44
N ASN A 35 -26.93 18.86 -10.43
CA ASN A 35 -27.95 19.54 -11.19
C ASN A 35 -27.83 19.31 -12.70
N ASN A 36 -28.93 19.03 -13.35
CA ASN A 36 -29.02 18.81 -14.80
C ASN A 36 -28.18 17.63 -15.35
N LEU A 37 -27.67 16.72 -14.51
CA LEU A 37 -26.84 15.59 -14.96
C LEU A 37 -27.52 14.76 -16.05
N LYS A 38 -28.85 14.62 -16.00
CA LYS A 38 -29.67 13.93 -17.02
C LYS A 38 -29.55 14.51 -18.43
N LYS A 39 -29.05 15.74 -18.59
CA LYS A 39 -28.84 16.36 -19.91
C LYS A 39 -27.52 15.88 -20.55
N TYR A 40 -26.64 15.29 -19.78
CA TYR A 40 -25.24 15.03 -20.15
C TYR A 40 -24.84 13.56 -20.02
N CYS A 41 -25.66 12.76 -19.35
CA CYS A 41 -25.40 11.34 -19.12
C CYS A 41 -26.65 10.53 -19.43
N GLU A 42 -26.45 9.42 -20.12
CA GLU A 42 -27.49 8.44 -20.42
C GLU A 42 -27.54 7.36 -19.32
N PRO A 43 -28.68 6.65 -19.17
CA PRO A 43 -28.72 5.47 -18.32
C PRO A 43 -27.60 4.47 -18.72
N ASN A 44 -26.87 3.94 -17.73
CA ASN A 44 -25.72 3.04 -17.86
C ASN A 44 -24.40 3.69 -18.29
N ASP A 45 -24.32 5.01 -18.44
CA ASP A 45 -23.02 5.68 -18.57
C ASP A 45 -22.17 5.47 -17.31
N ILE A 46 -20.86 5.25 -17.50
CA ILE A 46 -19.87 5.19 -16.42
C ILE A 46 -19.38 6.59 -16.13
N LEU A 47 -19.53 7.05 -14.89
CA LEU A 47 -19.10 8.37 -14.47
C LEU A 47 -17.96 8.28 -13.46
N LEU A 48 -16.83 8.93 -13.77
CA LEU A 48 -15.79 9.22 -12.79
C LEU A 48 -16.16 10.49 -12.04
N MET A 49 -16.09 10.45 -10.70
CA MET A 49 -16.26 11.62 -9.84
C MET A 49 -14.97 11.85 -9.05
N THR A 50 -14.41 13.05 -9.13
CA THR A 50 -13.24 13.45 -8.36
C THR A 50 -13.39 14.85 -7.82
N TYR A 51 -12.79 15.09 -6.64
CA TYR A 51 -12.82 16.41 -5.98
C TYR A 51 -11.40 17.00 -5.98
N PHE A 52 -11.29 18.21 -6.53
CA PHE A 52 -10.00 18.90 -6.62
C PHE A 52 -10.21 20.41 -6.59
N ASN A 53 -9.39 21.15 -5.84
CA ASN A 53 -9.46 22.61 -5.70
C ASN A 53 -10.89 23.14 -5.41
N ASP A 54 -11.52 22.59 -4.36
CA ASP A 54 -12.88 22.97 -3.92
C ASP A 54 -13.98 22.82 -4.97
N LYS A 55 -13.74 21.95 -5.95
CA LYS A 55 -14.65 21.69 -7.06
C LYS A 55 -14.81 20.19 -7.30
N LEU A 56 -16.03 19.77 -7.55
CA LEU A 56 -16.33 18.40 -7.98
C LEU A 56 -16.23 18.34 -9.52
N TYR A 57 -15.52 17.35 -10.02
CA TYR A 57 -15.47 17.03 -11.44
C TYR A 57 -16.18 15.71 -11.69
N ILE A 58 -17.02 15.69 -12.71
CA ILE A 58 -17.74 14.50 -13.19
C ILE A 58 -17.33 14.28 -14.64
N VAL A 59 -16.69 13.16 -14.94
CA VAL A 59 -16.24 12.79 -16.28
C VAL A 59 -17.06 11.63 -16.79
N ASN A 60 -17.69 11.76 -17.95
CA ASN A 60 -18.43 10.67 -18.59
C ASN A 60 -17.47 9.74 -19.33
N LEU A 61 -17.04 8.67 -18.68
CA LEU A 61 -16.10 7.70 -19.23
C LEU A 61 -16.66 6.89 -20.40
N SER A 62 -17.98 6.87 -20.58
CA SER A 62 -18.61 6.26 -21.75
C SER A 62 -18.46 7.10 -23.03
N LYS A 63 -18.10 8.39 -22.89
CA LYS A 63 -17.96 9.35 -23.99
C LYS A 63 -16.57 9.96 -24.13
N VAL A 64 -15.76 9.87 -23.07
CA VAL A 64 -14.42 10.45 -23.01
C VAL A 64 -13.37 9.33 -22.98
N ASP A 65 -12.50 9.27 -23.95
CA ASP A 65 -11.27 8.46 -23.91
C ASP A 65 -10.20 9.24 -23.15
N ILE A 66 -9.97 8.87 -21.88
CA ILE A 66 -9.02 9.55 -21.00
C ILE A 66 -7.61 9.49 -21.55
N VAL A 67 -7.15 8.32 -22.02
CA VAL A 67 -5.78 8.11 -22.49
C VAL A 67 -5.52 8.99 -23.69
N ARG A 68 -6.36 8.89 -24.71
CA ARG A 68 -6.26 9.69 -25.92
C ARG A 68 -6.34 11.19 -25.63
N THR A 69 -7.23 11.61 -24.71
CA THR A 69 -7.40 13.02 -24.36
C THR A 69 -6.18 13.57 -23.63
N CYS A 70 -5.58 12.80 -22.72
CA CYS A 70 -4.37 13.21 -22.01
C CYS A 70 -3.12 13.24 -22.91
N ASP A 71 -3.01 12.33 -23.86
CA ASP A 71 -1.89 12.26 -24.83
C ASP A 71 -2.01 13.30 -25.97
N SER A 72 -3.19 13.87 -26.18
CA SER A 72 -3.42 14.89 -27.21
C SER A 72 -2.58 16.14 -26.95
N SER A 73 -2.13 16.81 -28.03
CA SER A 73 -1.51 18.14 -27.94
C SER A 73 -2.50 19.26 -27.62
N ILE A 74 -3.80 19.00 -27.80
CA ILE A 74 -4.87 19.97 -27.56
C ILE A 74 -5.16 20.06 -26.05
N ILE A 75 -5.23 21.27 -25.51
CA ILE A 75 -5.63 21.51 -24.13
C ILE A 75 -7.15 21.39 -24.05
N THR A 76 -7.60 20.43 -23.28
CA THR A 76 -9.01 20.14 -23.02
C THR A 76 -9.33 20.33 -21.53
N PRO A 77 -10.59 20.49 -21.13
CA PRO A 77 -10.95 20.61 -19.71
C PRO A 77 -10.49 19.43 -18.83
N LEU A 78 -10.41 18.23 -19.41
CA LEU A 78 -9.85 17.06 -18.70
C LEU A 78 -8.33 17.18 -18.58
N LYS A 79 -7.65 17.58 -19.64
CA LYS A 79 -6.19 17.74 -19.63
C LYS A 79 -5.75 18.85 -18.68
N GLU A 80 -6.47 19.98 -18.62
CA GLU A 80 -6.24 21.03 -17.62
C GLU A 80 -6.35 20.47 -16.21
N LEU A 81 -7.41 19.73 -15.89
CA LEU A 81 -7.57 19.10 -14.59
C LEU A 81 -6.38 18.18 -14.25
N VAL A 82 -5.93 17.36 -15.18
CA VAL A 82 -4.78 16.45 -14.99
C VAL A 82 -3.48 17.23 -14.79
N VAL A 83 -3.24 18.26 -15.59
CA VAL A 83 -2.04 19.12 -15.47
C VAL A 83 -2.03 19.84 -14.12
N ASP A 84 -3.14 20.44 -13.71
CA ASP A 84 -3.24 21.14 -12.43
C ASP A 84 -3.07 20.19 -11.25
N SER A 85 -3.68 19.01 -11.31
CA SER A 85 -3.53 18.01 -10.24
C SER A 85 -2.09 17.48 -10.12
N ASN A 86 -1.42 17.27 -11.26
CA ASN A 86 -0.01 16.87 -11.28
C ASN A 86 0.90 17.99 -10.75
N ALA A 87 0.64 19.24 -11.07
CA ALA A 87 1.40 20.38 -10.55
C ALA A 87 1.32 20.47 -9.03
N VAL A 88 0.13 20.24 -8.45
CA VAL A 88 -0.05 20.19 -6.98
C VAL A 88 0.72 19.00 -6.38
N ALA A 89 0.62 17.82 -6.97
CA ALA A 89 1.35 16.63 -6.51
C ALA A 89 2.87 16.84 -6.56
N MET A 90 3.39 17.41 -7.66
CA MET A 90 4.82 17.76 -7.76
C MET A 90 5.23 18.81 -6.72
N GLY A 91 4.36 19.78 -6.43
CA GLY A 91 4.59 20.77 -5.38
C GLY A 91 4.76 20.13 -3.99
N ILE A 92 3.92 19.14 -3.66
CA ILE A 92 4.01 18.38 -2.39
C ILE A 92 5.31 17.55 -2.32
N ALA A 93 5.68 16.88 -3.39
CA ALA A 93 6.92 16.10 -3.44
C ALA A 93 8.16 16.99 -3.32
N ASN A 94 8.17 18.16 -3.96
CA ASN A 94 9.25 19.13 -3.84
C ASN A 94 9.32 19.74 -2.42
N GLU A 95 8.19 20.07 -1.81
CA GLU A 95 8.09 20.51 -0.42
C GLU A 95 8.72 19.48 0.53
N LEU A 96 8.27 18.21 0.43
CA LEU A 96 8.79 17.12 1.25
C LEU A 96 10.29 16.90 1.04
N THR A 97 10.76 16.98 -0.21
CA THR A 97 12.19 16.88 -0.54
C THR A 97 12.98 18.01 0.12
N GLY A 98 12.46 19.24 0.13
CA GLY A 98 13.05 20.38 0.83
C GLY A 98 13.19 20.12 2.34
N LEU A 99 12.11 19.69 2.98
CA LEU A 99 12.10 19.34 4.40
C LEU A 99 13.10 18.21 4.74
N LEU A 100 13.19 17.20 3.89
CA LEU A 100 14.16 16.11 4.08
C LEU A 100 15.60 16.57 3.88
N ARG A 101 15.86 17.53 2.99
CA ARG A 101 17.19 18.16 2.85
C ARG A 101 17.57 18.97 4.10
N ASP A 102 16.61 19.67 4.71
CA ASP A 102 16.86 20.37 5.97
C ASP A 102 17.19 19.37 7.09
N ILE A 103 16.44 18.29 7.22
CA ILE A 103 16.74 17.19 8.16
C ILE A 103 18.11 16.56 7.86
N ALA A 104 18.52 16.48 6.61
CA ALA A 104 19.81 15.89 6.21
C ALA A 104 21.04 16.72 6.60
N GLN A 105 20.87 17.98 7.02
CA GLN A 105 22.01 18.84 7.44
C GLN A 105 22.60 18.42 8.78
N GLU A 106 21.82 17.78 9.66
CA GLU A 106 22.23 17.44 11.02
C GLU A 106 21.96 15.99 11.39
N TRP A 107 22.54 15.54 12.50
CA TRP A 107 22.30 14.23 13.09
C TRP A 107 21.12 14.31 14.07
N HIS A 108 20.07 13.55 13.82
CA HIS A 108 18.88 13.49 14.66
C HIS A 108 18.86 12.21 15.49
N PRO A 109 18.41 12.27 16.75
CA PRO A 109 18.26 11.08 17.57
C PRO A 109 17.04 10.27 17.10
N ALA A 110 17.21 8.93 16.99
CA ALA A 110 16.06 8.04 16.82
C ALA A 110 15.18 8.06 18.09
N GLU A 111 13.87 7.93 17.92
CA GLU A 111 12.92 7.95 19.03
C GLU A 111 13.16 6.79 20.01
N VAL A 112 13.39 5.60 19.45
CA VAL A 112 13.67 4.37 20.21
C VAL A 112 14.75 3.57 19.50
N LEU A 113 15.51 2.78 20.27
CA LEU A 113 16.49 1.84 19.73
C LEU A 113 15.77 0.59 19.20
N ALA A 114 15.08 0.73 18.08
CA ALA A 114 14.32 -0.32 17.41
C ALA A 114 14.27 -0.07 15.91
N ASP A 115 13.85 -1.07 15.13
CA ASP A 115 13.76 -0.95 13.67
C ASP A 115 12.82 0.17 13.21
N THR A 116 11.80 0.51 14.00
CA THR A 116 10.84 1.59 13.73
C THR A 116 11.29 2.96 14.25
N GLY A 117 12.40 3.05 14.99
CA GLY A 117 12.79 4.26 15.71
C GLY A 117 13.11 5.44 14.80
N ILE A 118 13.76 5.18 13.67
CA ILE A 118 14.12 6.22 12.69
C ILE A 118 12.87 6.70 11.94
N GLY A 119 11.99 5.79 11.49
CA GLY A 119 10.76 6.16 10.81
C GLY A 119 9.89 7.09 11.66
N ARG A 120 9.67 6.73 12.92
CA ARG A 120 8.95 7.55 13.88
C ARG A 120 9.58 8.92 14.10
N ALA A 121 10.91 8.98 14.20
CA ALA A 121 11.60 10.25 14.38
C ALA A 121 11.44 11.17 13.15
N ILE A 122 11.52 10.63 11.92
CA ILE A 122 11.28 11.39 10.69
C ILE A 122 9.83 11.91 10.67
N GLU A 123 8.85 11.04 10.94
CA GLU A 123 7.43 11.41 11.01
C GLU A 123 7.19 12.52 12.04
N SER A 124 7.77 12.39 13.25
CA SER A 124 7.69 13.40 14.31
C SER A 124 8.29 14.74 13.90
N ILE A 125 9.48 14.75 13.28
CA ILE A 125 10.13 15.99 12.80
C ILE A 125 9.28 16.66 11.71
N LEU A 126 8.64 15.88 10.85
CA LEU A 126 7.73 16.38 9.81
C LEU A 126 6.36 16.82 10.35
N GLY A 127 6.12 16.70 11.67
CA GLY A 127 4.84 17.06 12.30
C GLY A 127 3.71 16.08 11.97
N ILE A 128 4.04 14.83 11.63
CA ILE A 128 3.06 13.77 11.37
C ILE A 128 2.71 13.10 12.70
N ASP A 129 1.45 13.17 13.09
CA ASP A 129 0.97 12.50 14.30
C ASP A 129 1.01 10.98 14.14
N MET A 130 1.51 10.29 15.18
CA MET A 130 1.43 8.84 15.25
C MET A 130 -0.04 8.41 15.27
N ASN A 131 -0.48 7.82 14.20
CA ASN A 131 -1.84 7.28 14.10
C ASN A 131 -1.83 5.88 13.46
N SER A 132 -2.95 5.17 13.59
CA SER A 132 -3.18 3.89 12.92
C SER A 132 -3.91 4.06 11.58
N SER A 133 -3.80 5.23 10.96
CA SER A 133 -4.43 5.53 9.67
C SER A 133 -3.93 4.56 8.59
N LYS A 134 -4.83 4.20 7.73
CA LYS A 134 -4.49 3.43 6.53
C LYS A 134 -4.03 4.31 5.37
N LEU A 135 -4.21 5.61 5.49
CA LEU A 135 -3.81 6.61 4.49
C LEU A 135 -2.27 6.77 4.46
N PRO A 136 -1.71 7.29 3.36
CA PRO A 136 -0.31 7.67 3.28
C PRO A 136 0.08 8.74 4.32
N ASP A 137 1.36 8.79 4.67
CA ASP A 137 1.85 9.51 5.86
C ASP A 137 1.90 11.05 5.67
N TYR A 138 2.40 11.55 4.52
CA TYR A 138 2.60 12.98 4.27
C TYR A 138 1.82 13.46 3.06
N LYS A 139 0.69 14.14 3.25
CA LYS A 139 -0.13 14.76 2.18
C LYS A 139 -0.37 13.86 0.97
N GLY A 140 -0.52 12.55 1.19
CA GLY A 140 -0.72 11.55 0.14
C GLY A 140 0.55 10.77 -0.27
N ILE A 141 1.72 11.11 0.28
CA ILE A 141 2.99 10.40 0.06
C ILE A 141 3.27 9.45 1.23
N GLU A 142 3.49 8.19 0.95
CA GLU A 142 3.91 7.19 1.93
C GLU A 142 5.40 7.33 2.24
N LEU A 143 5.78 7.22 3.51
CA LEU A 143 7.16 7.29 3.96
C LEU A 143 7.67 5.91 4.40
N LYS A 144 8.83 5.52 3.90
CA LYS A 144 9.54 4.29 4.30
C LYS A 144 11.02 4.61 4.51
N SER A 145 11.51 4.44 5.73
CA SER A 145 12.92 4.66 6.05
C SER A 145 13.68 3.36 6.26
N TYR A 146 14.95 3.33 5.89
CA TYR A 146 15.84 2.21 6.11
C TYR A 146 17.30 2.66 6.28
N ARG A 147 18.07 1.88 7.03
CA ARG A 147 19.49 2.15 7.30
C ARG A 147 20.38 1.68 6.16
N ASP A 148 21.36 2.49 5.78
CA ASP A 148 22.34 2.20 4.72
C ASP A 148 23.15 0.93 5.00
N LYS A 149 23.66 0.78 6.23
CA LYS A 149 24.52 -0.33 6.66
C LYS A 149 23.78 -1.63 6.97
N ARG A 150 22.48 -1.60 7.06
CA ARG A 150 21.64 -2.79 7.16
C ARG A 150 20.93 -2.98 5.84
N PRO A 151 21.43 -3.84 4.93
CA PRO A 151 20.74 -4.08 3.68
C PRO A 151 19.32 -4.55 4.01
N GLN A 152 18.37 -3.68 3.78
CA GLN A 152 16.95 -4.05 3.93
C GLN A 152 16.65 -5.05 2.82
N ILE A 153 16.71 -6.33 3.16
CA ILE A 153 16.47 -7.40 2.21
C ILE A 153 15.03 -7.29 1.68
N ARG A 154 14.08 -6.87 2.55
CA ARG A 154 12.67 -6.71 2.22
C ARG A 154 12.07 -5.49 2.91
N ALA A 155 11.29 -4.70 2.16
CA ALA A 155 10.52 -3.57 2.67
C ALA A 155 9.05 -3.94 2.83
N THR A 156 8.38 -3.44 3.89
CA THR A 156 6.94 -3.61 4.06
C THR A 156 6.20 -2.71 3.08
N LEU A 157 5.36 -3.29 2.24
CA LEU A 157 4.40 -2.58 1.42
C LEU A 157 3.20 -2.16 2.28
N PHE A 158 2.48 -3.12 2.81
CA PHE A 158 1.32 -2.87 3.67
C PHE A 158 1.03 -4.07 4.57
N CYS A 159 0.19 -3.85 5.58
CA CYS A 159 -0.38 -4.92 6.39
C CYS A 159 -1.83 -5.18 5.96
N GLN A 160 -2.18 -6.45 5.80
CA GLN A 160 -3.54 -6.85 5.47
C GLN A 160 -3.85 -8.22 6.06
N VAL A 161 -4.90 -8.27 6.88
CA VAL A 161 -5.40 -9.55 7.42
C VAL A 161 -6.11 -10.35 6.32
N PRO A 162 -6.11 -11.69 6.40
CA PRO A 162 -6.91 -12.54 5.52
C PRO A 162 -8.41 -12.21 5.55
N ASP A 163 -9.10 -12.62 4.51
CA ASP A 163 -10.55 -12.68 4.49
C ASP A 163 -11.03 -13.82 5.40
N TRP A 164 -11.08 -13.54 6.71
CA TRP A 164 -11.43 -14.53 7.72
C TRP A 164 -12.80 -15.17 7.49
N LYS A 165 -13.73 -14.45 6.86
CA LYS A 165 -15.08 -14.96 6.57
C LYS A 165 -15.01 -16.13 5.58
N ASN A 166 -14.19 -16.01 4.55
CA ASN A 166 -14.05 -17.00 3.48
C ASN A 166 -12.86 -17.95 3.69
N SER A 167 -12.00 -17.70 4.69
CA SER A 167 -10.89 -18.58 5.06
C SER A 167 -11.35 -19.86 5.75
N HIS A 168 -10.52 -20.93 5.71
CA HIS A 168 -10.76 -22.16 6.47
C HIS A 168 -10.62 -21.90 7.97
N LEU A 169 -9.47 -21.38 8.42
CA LEU A 169 -9.30 -20.86 9.76
C LEU A 169 -9.87 -19.45 9.84
N LYS A 170 -10.59 -19.14 10.91
CA LYS A 170 -11.41 -17.93 11.01
C LYS A 170 -10.71 -16.75 11.72
N SER A 171 -9.46 -16.98 12.17
CA SER A 171 -8.71 -15.95 12.90
C SER A 171 -7.21 -16.26 12.97
N ALA A 172 -6.41 -15.23 13.26
CA ALA A 172 -5.01 -15.39 13.62
C ALA A 172 -4.80 -16.29 14.85
N LYS A 173 -5.76 -16.28 15.80
CA LYS A 173 -5.76 -17.14 16.98
C LYS A 173 -5.77 -18.62 16.58
N GLU A 174 -6.58 -19.01 15.61
CA GLU A 174 -6.63 -20.39 15.13
C GLU A 174 -5.35 -20.81 14.41
N ILE A 175 -4.72 -19.90 13.66
CA ILE A 175 -3.38 -20.16 13.07
C ILE A 175 -2.36 -20.45 14.18
N VAL A 176 -2.30 -19.61 15.21
CA VAL A 176 -1.37 -19.81 16.34
C VAL A 176 -1.71 -21.09 17.11
N ALA A 177 -2.99 -21.42 17.30
CA ALA A 177 -3.39 -22.65 17.97
C ALA A 177 -2.93 -23.90 17.21
N LYS A 178 -3.03 -23.91 15.89
CA LYS A 178 -2.71 -25.09 15.06
C LYS A 178 -1.21 -25.19 14.74
N TYR A 179 -0.57 -24.10 14.36
CA TYR A 179 0.80 -24.08 13.83
C TYR A 179 1.82 -23.40 14.74
N GLY A 180 1.35 -22.74 15.81
CA GLY A 180 2.20 -21.98 16.71
C GLY A 180 3.10 -22.87 17.59
N TYR A 181 4.20 -22.28 18.03
CA TYR A 181 5.21 -22.86 18.92
C TYR A 181 5.46 -21.96 20.12
N LEU A 182 6.04 -22.51 21.18
CA LEU A 182 6.42 -21.74 22.37
C LEU A 182 7.73 -20.99 22.09
N ARG A 183 7.76 -19.72 22.45
CA ARG A 183 8.93 -18.86 22.38
C ARG A 183 8.95 -17.92 23.58
N GLU A 184 10.12 -17.67 24.10
CA GLU A 184 10.33 -16.67 25.13
C GLU A 184 10.20 -15.26 24.55
N ASN A 185 9.41 -14.42 25.18
CA ASN A 185 9.27 -13.01 24.82
C ASN A 185 10.37 -12.16 25.48
N ARG A 186 10.39 -10.85 25.22
CA ARG A 186 11.40 -9.93 25.79
C ARG A 186 11.36 -9.82 27.34
N LYS A 187 10.31 -10.31 27.96
CA LYS A 187 10.13 -10.32 29.43
C LYS A 187 10.51 -11.67 30.07
N GLY A 188 11.01 -12.63 29.28
CA GLY A 188 11.32 -13.97 29.74
C GLY A 188 10.09 -14.90 29.90
N GLU A 189 8.92 -14.50 29.39
CA GLU A 189 7.69 -15.30 29.49
C GLU A 189 7.55 -16.19 28.25
N LEU A 190 7.19 -17.47 28.45
CA LEU A 190 6.88 -18.39 27.36
C LEU A 190 5.50 -18.05 26.77
N VAL A 191 5.50 -17.61 25.52
CA VAL A 191 4.30 -17.28 24.77
C VAL A 191 4.16 -18.18 23.55
N ARG A 192 2.93 -18.58 23.24
CA ARG A 192 2.66 -19.30 22.01
C ARG A 192 2.62 -18.32 20.84
N THR A 193 3.46 -18.53 19.84
CA THR A 193 3.64 -17.60 18.72
C THR A 193 3.73 -18.34 17.40
N TYR A 194 3.41 -17.66 16.30
CA TYR A 194 3.73 -18.07 14.95
C TYR A 194 4.40 -16.87 14.24
N GLN A 195 5.70 -16.92 14.10
CA GLN A 195 6.52 -15.85 13.48
C GLN A 195 7.32 -16.44 12.33
N ASN A 196 6.73 -16.40 11.14
CA ASN A 196 7.31 -17.01 9.95
C ASN A 196 6.98 -16.20 8.69
N THR A 197 7.87 -16.32 7.71
CA THR A 197 7.67 -15.82 6.35
C THR A 197 7.03 -16.89 5.49
N LEU A 198 6.06 -16.48 4.68
CA LEU A 198 5.42 -17.28 3.64
C LEU A 198 5.78 -16.75 2.26
N ASN A 199 5.92 -17.64 1.29
CA ASN A 199 6.09 -17.31 -0.12
C ASN A 199 5.41 -18.36 -1.01
N CYS A 200 5.34 -18.10 -2.32
CA CYS A 200 4.71 -19.01 -3.28
C CYS A 200 5.66 -20.10 -3.80
N ILE A 201 6.99 -19.97 -3.59
CA ILE A 201 7.99 -20.89 -4.16
C ILE A 201 8.03 -22.21 -3.40
N ALA A 202 8.09 -22.13 -2.06
CA ALA A 202 8.20 -23.30 -1.20
C ALA A 202 7.51 -23.04 0.15
N PRO A 203 6.99 -24.08 0.80
CA PRO A 203 6.52 -23.95 2.18
C PRO A 203 7.68 -23.71 3.14
N ASN A 204 7.39 -23.06 4.24
CA ASN A 204 8.34 -22.85 5.33
C ASN A 204 8.54 -24.13 6.18
N SER A 205 9.37 -24.05 7.22
CA SER A 205 9.64 -25.16 8.16
C SER A 205 8.42 -25.71 8.87
N HIS A 206 7.30 -24.99 8.87
CA HIS A 206 6.02 -25.43 9.42
C HIS A 206 5.04 -25.93 8.35
N ASN A 207 5.56 -26.23 7.15
CA ASN A 207 4.79 -26.71 5.99
C ASN A 207 3.73 -25.72 5.47
N LEU A 208 3.82 -24.42 5.84
CA LEU A 208 2.93 -23.40 5.30
C LEU A 208 3.59 -22.66 4.15
N GLY A 209 2.88 -22.55 3.04
CA GLY A 209 3.25 -21.78 1.87
C GLY A 209 2.06 -21.03 1.31
N MET A 210 2.30 -20.23 0.28
CA MET A 210 1.24 -19.54 -0.45
C MET A 210 1.05 -20.16 -1.83
N THR A 211 -0.15 -20.00 -2.38
CA THR A 211 -0.48 -20.28 -3.77
C THR A 211 -1.34 -19.16 -4.33
N LEU A 212 -0.95 -18.65 -5.49
CA LEU A 212 -1.74 -17.70 -6.25
C LEU A 212 -2.71 -18.46 -7.15
N TYR A 213 -3.99 -18.10 -7.11
CA TYR A 213 -5.05 -18.60 -7.97
C TYR A 213 -5.63 -17.44 -8.79
N PRO A 214 -5.02 -17.10 -9.95
CA PRO A 214 -5.41 -15.91 -10.71
C PRO A 214 -6.85 -15.96 -11.23
N LEU A 215 -7.33 -17.13 -11.65
CA LEU A 215 -8.69 -17.31 -12.17
C LEU A 215 -9.75 -17.10 -11.07
N ASP A 216 -9.47 -17.55 -9.85
CA ASP A 216 -10.34 -17.38 -8.70
C ASP A 216 -10.14 -16.01 -8.02
N LYS A 217 -9.12 -15.25 -8.44
CA LYS A 217 -8.71 -13.96 -7.88
C LYS A 217 -8.40 -14.04 -6.39
N ILE A 218 -7.71 -15.09 -5.95
CA ILE A 218 -7.31 -15.27 -4.55
C ILE A 218 -5.81 -15.57 -4.41
N LEU A 219 -5.27 -15.18 -3.27
CA LEU A 219 -4.00 -15.65 -2.73
C LEU A 219 -4.31 -16.48 -1.49
N ALA A 220 -3.91 -17.76 -1.48
CA ALA A 220 -4.20 -18.67 -0.38
C ALA A 220 -2.96 -19.02 0.43
N ILE A 221 -3.12 -19.17 1.76
CA ILE A 221 -2.18 -19.88 2.63
C ILE A 221 -2.63 -21.33 2.68
N GLU A 222 -1.69 -22.23 2.43
CA GLU A 222 -1.94 -23.66 2.39
C GLU A 222 -0.89 -24.43 3.21
N GLU A 223 -1.33 -25.49 3.85
CA GLU A 223 -0.43 -26.52 4.34
C GLU A 223 -0.02 -27.40 3.17
N LYS A 224 1.30 -27.57 2.96
CA LYS A 224 1.87 -28.29 1.83
C LYS A 224 2.86 -29.34 2.29
N LYS A 225 2.88 -30.50 1.60
CA LYS A 225 3.90 -31.53 1.80
C LYS A 225 4.74 -31.69 0.56
N GLY A 226 6.07 -31.69 0.75
CA GLY A 226 7.03 -31.97 -0.31
C GLY A 226 7.12 -33.46 -0.60
N LYS A 227 7.23 -33.81 -1.88
CA LYS A 227 7.56 -35.16 -2.36
C LYS A 227 8.50 -35.02 -3.55
N ILE A 228 9.51 -35.87 -3.61
CA ILE A 228 10.37 -36.00 -4.78
C ILE A 228 9.59 -36.69 -5.88
N ASN A 229 9.52 -36.09 -7.06
CA ASN A 229 8.88 -36.66 -8.24
C ASN A 229 9.81 -37.68 -8.98
N LYS A 230 9.36 -38.23 -10.10
CA LYS A 230 10.12 -39.20 -10.90
C LYS A 230 11.38 -38.59 -11.54
N ASP A 231 11.39 -37.30 -11.73
CA ASP A 231 12.49 -36.51 -12.34
C ASP A 231 13.48 -35.99 -11.30
N ASN A 232 13.37 -36.50 -10.05
CA ASN A 232 14.20 -36.11 -8.90
C ASN A 232 14.00 -34.64 -8.45
N GLU A 233 12.84 -34.03 -8.74
CA GLU A 233 12.49 -32.67 -8.35
C GLU A 233 11.59 -32.70 -7.12
N MET A 234 11.77 -31.71 -6.23
CA MET A 234 10.90 -31.49 -5.07
C MET A 234 9.60 -30.80 -5.51
N VAL A 235 8.49 -31.52 -5.42
CA VAL A 235 7.15 -30.99 -5.72
C VAL A 235 6.33 -30.87 -4.45
N PHE A 236 5.71 -29.73 -4.25
CA PHE A 236 4.85 -29.47 -3.09
C PHE A 236 3.37 -29.65 -3.45
N ARG A 237 2.66 -30.45 -2.64
CA ARG A 237 1.23 -30.69 -2.80
C ARG A 237 0.46 -30.11 -1.63
N LYS A 238 -0.66 -29.48 -1.92
CA LYS A 238 -1.60 -29.00 -0.90
C LYS A 238 -2.15 -30.17 -0.10
N VAL A 239 -2.14 -30.00 1.22
CA VAL A 239 -2.72 -30.92 2.20
C VAL A 239 -4.01 -30.33 2.78
N ALA A 240 -3.99 -29.02 3.11
CA ALA A 240 -5.13 -28.32 3.68
C ALA A 240 -5.12 -26.83 3.33
N ASP A 241 -6.32 -26.26 3.26
CA ASP A 241 -6.51 -24.81 3.23
C ASP A 241 -6.33 -24.22 4.64
N VAL A 242 -5.77 -23.03 4.70
CA VAL A 242 -5.53 -22.29 5.97
C VAL A 242 -6.29 -20.97 5.96
N ALA A 243 -5.90 -20.05 5.10
CA ALA A 243 -6.52 -18.74 4.98
C ALA A 243 -6.37 -18.18 3.56
N LEU A 244 -7.11 -17.14 3.22
CA LEU A 244 -7.02 -16.53 1.90
C LEU A 244 -7.21 -15.01 1.95
N TRP A 245 -6.75 -14.33 0.89
CA TRP A 245 -7.05 -12.96 0.55
C TRP A 245 -7.69 -12.88 -0.82
N GLN A 246 -8.61 -11.93 -0.99
CA GLN A 246 -9.13 -11.55 -2.31
C GLN A 246 -8.10 -10.64 -2.98
N LEU A 247 -7.59 -10.99 -4.16
CA LEU A 247 -6.60 -10.18 -4.90
C LEU A 247 -7.07 -8.74 -5.16
N PRO A 248 -8.33 -8.48 -5.54
CA PRO A 248 -8.78 -7.12 -5.73
C PRO A 248 -8.64 -6.22 -4.49
N LEU A 249 -8.77 -6.79 -3.27
CA LEU A 249 -8.54 -6.04 -2.04
C LEU A 249 -7.06 -5.76 -1.78
N LEU A 250 -6.17 -6.70 -2.12
CA LEU A 250 -4.72 -6.50 -2.05
C LEU A 250 -4.27 -5.44 -3.07
N HIS A 251 -4.80 -5.48 -4.29
CA HIS A 251 -4.54 -4.50 -5.33
C HIS A 251 -4.99 -3.10 -4.92
N ALA A 252 -6.21 -2.97 -4.41
CA ALA A 252 -6.73 -1.70 -3.91
C ALA A 252 -5.86 -1.16 -2.76
N ARG A 253 -5.42 -2.03 -1.86
CA ARG A 253 -4.55 -1.66 -0.74
C ARG A 253 -3.17 -1.20 -1.17
N LEU A 254 -2.58 -1.85 -2.20
CA LEU A 254 -1.33 -1.43 -2.81
C LEU A 254 -1.44 -0.02 -3.42
N LEU A 255 -2.48 0.21 -4.22
CA LEU A 255 -2.72 1.50 -4.87
C LEU A 255 -3.01 2.61 -3.86
N GLU A 256 -3.83 2.34 -2.84
CA GLU A 256 -4.15 3.30 -1.78
C GLU A 256 -2.88 3.74 -1.02
N LYS A 257 -2.00 2.79 -0.68
CA LYS A 257 -0.84 3.06 0.19
C LYS A 257 0.38 3.55 -0.58
N HIS A 258 0.56 3.10 -1.81
CA HIS A 258 1.77 3.33 -2.60
C HIS A 258 1.52 4.07 -3.92
N HIS A 259 0.45 4.86 -4.00
CA HIS A 259 0.27 5.76 -5.14
C HIS A 259 1.52 6.62 -5.37
N GLU A 260 2.09 7.12 -4.29
CA GLU A 260 3.36 7.84 -4.26
C GLU A 260 4.11 7.49 -2.97
N THR A 261 5.42 7.19 -3.08
CA THR A 261 6.21 6.73 -1.92
C THR A 261 7.63 7.27 -1.94
N PHE A 262 8.08 7.76 -0.80
CA PHE A 262 9.47 8.12 -0.53
C PHE A 262 10.14 7.01 0.29
N TRP A 263 11.11 6.33 -0.33
CA TRP A 263 11.98 5.34 0.32
C TRP A 263 13.25 6.05 0.77
N ILE A 264 13.33 6.39 2.04
CA ILE A 264 14.37 7.24 2.62
C ILE A 264 15.50 6.37 3.14
N GLU A 265 16.65 6.42 2.48
CA GLU A 265 17.87 5.82 2.99
C GLU A 265 18.50 6.76 4.02
N VAL A 266 18.92 6.20 5.15
CA VAL A 266 19.55 6.98 6.20
C VAL A 266 20.89 6.38 6.60
N GLU A 267 21.89 7.22 6.76
CA GLU A 267 23.08 6.91 7.50
C GLU A 267 22.75 6.87 9.00
N SER A 268 23.29 5.89 9.74
CA SER A 268 23.05 5.79 11.17
C SER A 268 24.33 5.46 11.96
N LYS A 269 24.39 5.96 13.20
CA LYS A 269 25.45 5.70 14.16
C LYS A 269 24.89 5.54 15.58
N ILE A 270 25.60 4.79 16.42
CA ILE A 270 25.26 4.66 17.84
C ILE A 270 26.30 5.39 18.67
N GLU A 271 25.87 6.36 19.46
CA GLU A 271 26.71 7.09 20.40
C GLU A 271 26.08 7.05 21.80
N LYS A 272 26.86 6.63 22.80
CA LYS A 272 26.44 6.53 24.21
C LYS A 272 25.11 5.78 24.40
N GLY A 273 24.92 4.70 23.61
CA GLY A 273 23.71 3.86 23.70
C GLY A 273 22.47 4.44 23.02
N ARG A 274 22.58 5.59 22.35
CA ARG A 274 21.51 6.21 21.57
C ARG A 274 21.83 6.14 20.08
N GLU A 275 20.85 5.80 19.26
CA GLU A 275 20.99 5.82 17.82
C GLU A 275 20.70 7.22 17.28
N TYR A 276 21.57 7.67 16.36
CA TYR A 276 21.42 8.91 15.59
C TYR A 276 21.36 8.56 14.11
N PHE A 277 20.61 9.33 13.35
CA PHE A 277 20.46 9.13 11.91
C PHE A 277 20.51 10.46 11.14
N ARG A 278 20.80 10.35 9.85
CA ARG A 278 20.79 11.43 8.89
C ARG A 278 20.30 10.89 7.53
N PRO A 279 19.23 11.42 6.93
CA PRO A 279 18.79 11.03 5.59
C PRO A 279 19.86 11.37 4.54
N THR A 280 20.04 10.50 3.55
CA THR A 280 21.06 10.67 2.51
C THR A 280 20.47 10.61 1.10
N ILE A 281 19.58 9.66 0.85
CA ILE A 281 18.99 9.41 -0.45
C ILE A 281 17.50 9.15 -0.29
N VAL A 282 16.72 9.62 -1.25
CA VAL A 282 15.32 9.25 -1.44
C VAL A 282 15.17 8.54 -2.77
N GLU A 283 14.61 7.34 -2.77
CA GLU A 283 14.05 6.74 -3.96
C GLU A 283 12.56 7.12 -3.99
N HIS A 284 12.17 7.98 -4.93
CA HIS A 284 10.81 8.45 -5.12
C HIS A 284 10.13 7.57 -6.16
N THR A 285 9.07 6.88 -5.77
CA THR A 285 8.35 5.95 -6.65
C THR A 285 6.88 6.33 -6.74
N LYS A 286 6.28 6.07 -7.91
CA LYS A 286 4.86 6.35 -8.19
C LYS A 286 4.20 5.17 -8.88
N ASN A 287 2.88 5.16 -8.84
CA ASN A 287 2.00 4.35 -9.69
C ASN A 287 2.41 2.87 -9.77
N PRO A 288 2.24 2.07 -8.71
CA PRO A 288 2.60 0.66 -8.75
C PRO A 288 1.82 -0.09 -9.83
N VAL A 289 2.52 -0.95 -10.57
CA VAL A 289 1.91 -1.78 -11.61
C VAL A 289 1.27 -3.01 -10.98
N VAL A 290 -0.06 -3.00 -10.87
CA VAL A 290 -0.85 -4.04 -10.17
C VAL A 290 -0.62 -5.44 -10.74
N SER A 291 -0.50 -5.58 -12.07
CA SER A 291 -0.22 -6.89 -12.70
C SER A 291 1.16 -7.43 -12.32
N GLN A 292 2.13 -6.58 -12.01
CA GLN A 292 3.44 -7.00 -11.54
C GLN A 292 3.39 -7.49 -10.08
N PHE A 293 2.46 -6.98 -9.27
CA PHE A 293 2.30 -7.43 -7.88
C PHE A 293 2.02 -8.94 -7.81
N ASP A 294 1.11 -9.45 -8.63
CA ASP A 294 0.76 -10.87 -8.68
C ASP A 294 1.95 -11.72 -9.16
N THR A 295 2.64 -11.27 -10.20
CA THR A 295 3.85 -11.93 -10.72
C THR A 295 4.97 -11.99 -9.66
N LEU A 296 5.16 -10.90 -8.91
CA LEU A 296 6.17 -10.83 -7.84
C LEU A 296 5.80 -11.66 -6.61
N LEU A 297 4.51 -11.84 -6.33
CA LEU A 297 4.03 -12.80 -5.32
C LEU A 297 4.35 -14.23 -5.76
N ASP A 298 3.98 -14.61 -6.97
CA ASP A 298 4.17 -15.96 -7.49
C ASP A 298 5.65 -16.35 -7.57
N SER A 299 6.50 -15.43 -7.98
CA SER A 299 7.96 -15.59 -8.04
C SER A 299 8.70 -15.40 -6.71
N GLY A 300 7.98 -15.17 -5.60
CA GLY A 300 8.56 -15.05 -4.26
C GLY A 300 9.42 -13.80 -4.03
N TYR A 301 9.27 -12.77 -4.86
CA TYR A 301 9.84 -11.44 -4.61
C TYR A 301 8.99 -10.62 -3.65
N ILE A 302 7.68 -10.86 -3.62
CA ILE A 302 6.80 -10.42 -2.55
C ILE A 302 6.49 -11.62 -1.65
N THR A 303 6.60 -11.41 -0.35
CA THR A 303 6.42 -12.42 0.69
C THR A 303 5.49 -11.89 1.77
N VAL A 304 4.95 -12.78 2.60
CA VAL A 304 4.10 -12.39 3.73
C VAL A 304 4.74 -12.84 5.04
N ASP A 305 4.98 -11.89 5.94
CA ASP A 305 5.41 -12.20 7.29
C ASP A 305 4.17 -12.29 8.20
N LEU A 306 3.97 -13.45 8.82
CA LEU A 306 3.00 -13.65 9.89
C LEU A 306 3.73 -13.48 11.23
N LEU A 307 3.44 -12.40 11.95
CA LEU A 307 3.96 -12.11 13.29
C LEU A 307 2.80 -12.16 14.27
N LEU A 308 2.47 -13.36 14.72
CA LEU A 308 1.29 -13.65 15.54
C LEU A 308 1.73 -14.16 16.92
N SER A 309 1.12 -13.68 17.99
CA SER A 309 1.47 -14.09 19.36
C SER A 309 0.25 -14.19 20.27
N ARG A 310 0.34 -15.04 21.32
CA ARG A 310 -0.66 -15.20 22.38
C ARG A 310 0.03 -15.27 23.75
N PRO A 311 -0.50 -14.64 24.81
CA PRO A 311 -1.80 -13.96 24.90
C PRO A 311 -1.89 -12.69 24.05
N GLU A 312 -3.10 -12.27 23.76
CA GLU A 312 -3.42 -11.06 23.01
C GLU A 312 -2.87 -9.81 23.69
N GLY A 313 -2.44 -8.84 22.87
CA GLY A 313 -1.85 -7.57 23.34
C GLY A 313 -0.51 -7.22 22.69
N SER A 314 0.14 -8.16 22.03
CA SER A 314 1.40 -7.94 21.27
C SER A 314 1.18 -7.63 19.80
N GLY A 315 0.01 -7.14 19.40
CA GLY A 315 -0.30 -6.67 18.05
C GLY A 315 0.03 -7.68 16.94
N ASP A 316 -0.96 -8.50 16.54
CA ASP A 316 -0.80 -9.37 15.37
C ASP A 316 -0.48 -8.54 14.13
N THR A 317 0.59 -8.88 13.42
CA THR A 317 0.98 -8.22 12.18
C THR A 317 1.06 -9.24 11.06
N ILE A 318 0.41 -8.94 9.95
CA ILE A 318 0.47 -9.71 8.71
C ILE A 318 0.92 -8.75 7.62
N ALA A 319 2.22 -8.80 7.30
CA ALA A 319 2.88 -7.81 6.47
C ALA A 319 3.30 -8.37 5.11
N PHE A 320 2.84 -7.74 4.05
CA PHE A 320 3.32 -7.96 2.69
C PHE A 320 4.62 -7.19 2.49
N LYS A 321 5.69 -7.90 2.09
CA LYS A 321 7.03 -7.32 1.96
C LYS A 321 7.63 -7.61 0.61
N ILE A 322 8.23 -6.59 -0.01
CA ILE A 322 8.94 -6.68 -1.29
C ILE A 322 10.45 -6.69 -1.10
N LYS A 323 11.17 -7.50 -1.88
CA LYS A 323 12.63 -7.46 -1.95
C LYS A 323 13.10 -6.16 -2.62
N LYS A 324 14.21 -5.56 -2.14
CA LYS A 324 14.74 -4.28 -2.66
C LYS A 324 14.96 -4.32 -4.18
N ASN A 325 15.53 -5.39 -4.69
CA ASN A 325 15.81 -5.56 -6.13
C ASN A 325 14.57 -5.74 -7.01
N ALA A 326 13.40 -5.99 -6.43
CA ALA A 326 12.14 -6.13 -7.16
C ALA A 326 11.30 -4.84 -7.15
N ARG A 327 11.67 -3.81 -6.37
CA ARG A 327 10.94 -2.53 -6.34
C ARG A 327 10.83 -1.87 -7.72
N PRO A 328 11.89 -1.78 -8.54
CA PRO A 328 11.76 -1.18 -9.88
C PRO A 328 10.80 -1.93 -10.82
N MET A 329 10.55 -3.22 -10.57
CA MET A 329 9.56 -3.99 -11.34
C MET A 329 8.13 -3.62 -10.94
N LEU A 330 7.90 -3.38 -9.65
CA LEU A 330 6.59 -2.96 -9.14
C LEU A 330 6.33 -1.48 -9.39
N PHE A 331 7.38 -0.65 -9.32
CA PHE A 331 7.34 0.81 -9.47
C PHE A 331 8.30 1.24 -10.60
N PRO A 332 7.90 1.12 -11.86
CA PRO A 332 8.75 1.53 -12.99
C PRO A 332 8.96 3.06 -13.06
N ASP A 333 7.99 3.83 -12.57
CA ASP A 333 8.11 5.28 -12.42
C ASP A 333 8.82 5.58 -11.10
N ASN A 334 10.15 5.78 -11.19
CA ASN A 334 11.01 6.04 -10.04
C ASN A 334 12.11 7.04 -10.34
N GLU A 335 12.47 7.82 -9.33
CA GLU A 335 13.54 8.80 -9.36
C GLU A 335 14.39 8.66 -8.09
N THR A 336 15.72 8.81 -8.24
CA THR A 336 16.65 8.83 -7.10
C THR A 336 17.11 10.26 -6.82
N ILE A 337 16.80 10.75 -5.63
CA ILE A 337 17.11 12.11 -5.18
C ILE A 337 18.19 12.04 -4.10
N LYS A 338 19.31 12.72 -4.32
CA LYS A 338 20.33 12.93 -3.29
C LYS A 338 19.91 14.11 -2.40
N LEU A 339 20.03 13.94 -1.09
CA LEU A 339 19.69 14.96 -0.10
C LEU A 339 20.92 15.75 0.36
N THR A 340 22.08 15.12 0.29
CA THR A 340 23.39 15.70 0.66
C THR A 340 24.34 15.71 -0.54
#